data_8df8cc2e06592d4f625ed6ad5d701043
#
_entry.id   8df8cc2e06592d4f625ed6ad5d701043
#
_cell.length_a   1.000
_cell.length_b   1.000
_cell.length_c   1.000
_cell.angle_alpha   90.00
_cell.angle_beta   90.00
_cell.angle_gamma   90.00
#
_symmetry.space_group_name_H-M   'P 1'
#
loop_
_entity.id
_entity.type
_entity.pdbx_description
1 polymer ?
#
loop_
_entity_poly.entity_id
_entity_poly.type
_entity_poly.pdbx_seq_one_letter_code
_entity_poly.pdbx_strand_id
1 'polypeptide(L)'
;ASDLYALEVGAFLQSRGMRIPEDISIAGFDHLIYARLARPKLTTMNQNIGKKAQMAVEALLALRDKNAEQVAREPHVLPVKLVERESVRRILP
;
A
#
# COMPACT_ATOMS: atom_id res chain seq x y z
N ALA A 1 2.70 -4.62 6.42
CA ALA A 1 1.28 -4.78 6.77
C ALA A 1 0.43 -3.81 5.97
N SER A 2 -0.86 -4.12 5.81
CA SER A 2 -1.77 -3.18 5.15
C SER A 2 -1.87 -1.88 5.93
N ASP A 3 -2.33 -0.82 5.25
CA ASP A 3 -2.52 0.48 5.91
C ASP A 3 -3.45 0.39 7.13
N LEU A 4 -4.52 -0.41 7.04
CA LEU A 4 -5.45 -0.55 8.15
C LEU A 4 -4.81 -1.20 9.37
N TYR A 5 -4.03 -2.25 9.18
CA TYR A 5 -3.30 -2.87 10.28
C TYR A 5 -2.24 -1.94 10.86
N ALA A 6 -1.52 -1.24 9.99
CA ALA A 6 -0.53 -0.26 10.44
C ALA A 6 -1.17 0.82 11.31
N LEU A 7 -2.35 1.31 10.91
CA LEU A 7 -3.07 2.32 11.68
C LEU A 7 -3.57 1.79 13.02
N GLU A 8 -4.05 0.55 13.07
CA GLU A 8 -4.46 -0.08 14.33
C GLU A 8 -3.28 -0.25 15.28
N VAL A 9 -2.17 -0.75 14.79
CA VAL A 9 -0.93 -0.89 15.58
C VAL A 9 -0.48 0.48 16.08
N GLY A 10 -0.49 1.48 15.20
CA GLY A 10 -0.13 2.85 15.57
C GLY A 10 -1.00 3.42 16.67
N ALA A 11 -2.31 3.25 16.56
CA ALA A 11 -3.25 3.72 17.58
C ALA A 11 -3.01 3.03 18.93
N PHE A 12 -2.75 1.72 18.90
CA PHE A 12 -2.45 0.97 20.12
C PHE A 12 -1.16 1.50 20.78
N LEU A 13 -0.11 1.69 19.99
CA LEU A 13 1.16 2.18 20.52
C LEU A 13 1.02 3.59 21.10
N GLN A 14 0.28 4.46 20.42
CA GLN A 14 0.01 5.81 20.92
C GLN A 14 -0.78 5.77 22.23
N SER A 15 -1.72 4.84 22.38
CA SER A 15 -2.47 4.67 23.61
C SER A 15 -1.59 4.24 24.78
N ARG A 16 -0.43 3.65 24.49
CA ARG A 16 0.56 3.26 25.49
C ARG A 16 1.64 4.32 25.70
N GLY A 17 1.45 5.50 25.15
CA GLY A 17 2.38 6.62 25.34
C GLY A 17 3.55 6.64 24.37
N MET A 18 3.59 5.77 23.38
CA MET A 18 4.63 5.82 22.35
C MET A 18 4.30 6.87 21.30
N ARG A 19 5.30 7.62 20.89
CA ARG A 19 5.14 8.68 19.89
C ARG A 19 5.58 8.16 18.53
N ILE A 20 4.82 8.50 17.50
CA ILE A 20 5.10 8.16 16.10
C ILE A 20 5.34 9.47 15.35
N PRO A 21 6.50 9.67 14.74
CA PRO A 21 7.61 8.74 14.53
C PRO A 21 8.75 8.82 15.54
N GLU A 22 8.62 9.63 16.62
CA GLU A 22 9.73 9.92 17.51
C GLU A 22 10.27 8.67 18.21
N ASP A 23 9.38 7.83 18.72
CA ASP A 23 9.77 6.61 19.44
C ASP A 23 9.80 5.38 18.51
N ILE A 24 8.92 5.35 17.52
CA ILE A 24 8.83 4.24 16.57
C ILE A 24 8.29 4.74 15.24
N SER A 25 8.84 4.23 14.15
CA SER A 25 8.35 4.49 12.80
C SER A 25 7.37 3.41 12.39
N ILE A 26 6.32 3.78 11.65
CA ILE A 26 5.31 2.86 11.15
C ILE A 26 5.09 3.14 9.67
N ALA A 27 5.02 2.07 8.89
CA ALA A 27 4.71 2.15 7.46
C ALA A 27 3.66 1.10 7.11
N GLY A 28 2.84 1.43 6.14
CA GLY A 28 1.81 0.53 5.64
C GLY A 28 2.07 0.09 4.21
N PHE A 29 1.08 -0.54 3.63
CA PHE A 29 1.07 -0.96 2.23
C PHE A 29 -0.37 -0.84 1.74
N ASP A 30 -0.59 -0.38 0.56
CA ASP A 30 -1.83 -0.24 -0.22
C ASP A 30 -2.15 1.19 -0.63
N HIS A 31 -1.70 2.21 0.09
CA HIS A 31 -1.97 3.61 -0.22
C HIS A 31 -3.48 3.92 -0.15
N LEU A 32 -4.13 3.50 0.94
CA LEU A 32 -5.53 3.79 1.18
C LEU A 32 -5.72 5.26 1.59
N ILE A 33 -6.94 5.77 1.42
CA ILE A 33 -7.27 7.14 1.83
C ILE A 33 -6.99 7.38 3.32
N TYR A 34 -7.17 6.36 4.14
CA TYR A 34 -6.93 6.43 5.58
C TYR A 34 -5.49 6.81 5.94
N ALA A 35 -4.53 6.42 5.10
CA ALA A 35 -3.12 6.76 5.33
C ALA A 35 -2.91 8.27 5.32
N ARG A 36 -3.64 8.98 4.48
CA ARG A 36 -3.59 10.43 4.36
C ARG A 36 -4.31 11.14 5.50
N LEU A 37 -5.34 10.51 6.04
CA LEU A 37 -6.20 11.10 7.08
C LEU A 37 -5.67 10.83 8.49
N ALA A 38 -4.77 9.88 8.65
CA ALA A 38 -4.20 9.54 9.95
C ALA A 38 -3.29 10.65 10.49
N ARG A 39 -3.03 10.60 11.78
CA ARG A 39 -2.08 11.51 12.43
C ARG A 39 -1.10 10.71 13.32
N PRO A 40 0.17 10.72 13.03
CA PRO A 40 0.80 11.34 11.84
C PRO A 40 0.35 10.67 10.54
N LYS A 41 0.47 11.39 9.42
CA LYS A 41 0.12 10.81 8.12
C LYS A 41 1.01 9.62 7.82
N LEU A 42 0.39 8.54 7.37
CA LEU A 42 1.07 7.24 7.24
C LEU A 42 1.88 7.14 5.95
N THR A 43 3.16 6.83 6.10
CA THR A 43 4.01 6.42 4.98
C THR A 43 3.53 5.06 4.49
N THR A 44 3.37 4.90 3.19
CA THR A 44 2.81 3.68 2.61
C THR A 44 3.39 3.41 1.23
N MET A 45 3.11 2.23 0.71
CA MET A 45 3.48 1.84 -0.65
C MET A 45 2.26 1.91 -1.54
N ASN A 46 2.38 2.64 -2.64
CA ASN A 46 1.33 2.71 -3.65
C ASN A 46 1.54 1.61 -4.68
N GLN A 47 0.67 0.62 -4.66
CA GLN A 47 0.71 -0.49 -5.62
C GLN A 47 -0.21 -0.28 -6.83
N ASN A 48 -0.79 0.90 -6.96
CA ASN A 48 -1.66 1.26 -8.07
C ASN A 48 -2.81 0.26 -8.27
N ILE A 49 -3.64 0.14 -7.25
CA ILE A 49 -4.75 -0.82 -7.21
C ILE A 49 -5.72 -0.62 -8.39
N GLY A 50 -6.00 0.63 -8.77
CA GLY A 50 -6.87 0.93 -9.90
C GLY A 50 -6.36 0.32 -11.21
N LYS A 51 -5.07 0.47 -11.48
CA LYS A 51 -4.47 -0.10 -12.68
C LYS A 51 -4.45 -1.63 -12.64
N LYS A 52 -4.18 -2.21 -11.47
CA LYS A 52 -4.25 -3.67 -11.28
C LYS A 52 -5.64 -4.20 -11.58
N ALA A 53 -6.66 -3.53 -11.06
CA ALA A 53 -8.06 -3.92 -11.29
C ALA A 53 -8.41 -3.83 -12.77
N GLN A 54 -8.02 -2.75 -13.44
CA GLN A 54 -8.25 -2.58 -14.87
C GLN A 54 -7.59 -3.71 -15.68
N MET A 55 -6.34 -4.00 -15.41
CA MET A 55 -5.61 -5.06 -16.10
C MET A 55 -6.23 -6.43 -15.86
N ALA A 56 -6.69 -6.70 -14.65
CA ALA A 56 -7.36 -7.96 -14.32
C ALA A 56 -8.65 -8.13 -15.12
N VAL A 57 -9.47 -7.09 -15.20
CA VAL A 57 -10.71 -7.12 -15.98
C VAL A 57 -10.42 -7.31 -17.47
N GLU A 58 -9.46 -6.58 -18.01
CA GLU A 58 -9.07 -6.71 -19.41
C GLU A 58 -8.60 -8.14 -19.73
N ALA A 59 -7.82 -8.75 -18.84
CA ALA A 59 -7.35 -10.12 -19.01
C ALA A 59 -8.52 -11.11 -19.01
N LEU A 60 -9.50 -10.94 -18.12
CA LEU A 60 -10.69 -11.77 -18.06
C LEU A 60 -11.53 -11.64 -19.32
N LEU A 61 -11.71 -10.42 -19.82
CA LEU A 61 -12.44 -10.19 -21.07
C LEU A 61 -11.74 -10.82 -22.27
N ALA A 62 -10.41 -10.76 -22.31
CA ALA A 62 -9.62 -11.39 -23.36
C ALA A 62 -9.76 -12.91 -23.33
N LEU A 63 -9.78 -13.52 -22.15
CA LEU A 63 -10.01 -14.97 -22.01
C LEU A 63 -11.41 -15.38 -22.46
N ARG A 64 -12.42 -14.53 -22.24
CA ARG A 64 -13.78 -14.80 -22.67
C ARG A 64 -13.93 -14.74 -24.20
N ASP A 65 -13.30 -13.73 -24.83
CA ASP A 65 -13.53 -13.40 -26.21
C ASP A 65 -12.52 -14.04 -27.19
N LYS A 66 -11.43 -14.61 -26.67
CA LYS A 66 -10.35 -15.20 -27.46
C LYS A 66 -9.95 -16.56 -26.93
N ASN A 67 -9.22 -17.33 -27.74
CA ASN A 67 -8.58 -18.55 -27.26
C ASN A 67 -7.56 -18.21 -26.18
N ALA A 68 -7.48 -19.06 -25.17
CA ALA A 68 -6.50 -18.89 -24.08
C ALA A 68 -5.06 -18.79 -24.60
N GLU A 69 -4.76 -19.42 -25.74
CA GLU A 69 -3.45 -19.35 -26.38
C GLU A 69 -3.08 -17.96 -26.88
N GLN A 70 -4.07 -17.09 -27.12
CA GLN A 70 -3.86 -15.74 -27.61
C GLN A 70 -3.69 -14.72 -26.47
N VAL A 71 -3.88 -15.17 -25.24
CA VAL A 71 -3.72 -14.31 -24.06
C VAL A 71 -2.29 -14.45 -23.56
N ALA A 72 -1.65 -13.30 -23.28
CA ALA A 72 -0.30 -13.30 -22.71
C ALA A 72 -0.30 -14.04 -21.37
N ARG A 73 0.58 -15.02 -21.25
CA ARG A 73 0.69 -15.84 -20.03
C ARG A 73 1.81 -15.39 -19.10
N GLU A 74 2.56 -14.39 -19.53
CA GLU A 74 3.60 -13.83 -18.70
C GLU A 74 3.00 -13.01 -17.56
N PRO A 75 3.58 -13.09 -16.36
CA PRO A 75 3.10 -12.27 -15.26
C PRO A 75 3.27 -10.79 -15.58
N HIS A 76 2.26 -10.00 -15.24
CA HIS A 76 2.30 -8.56 -15.34
C HIS A 76 2.77 -7.99 -14.01
N VAL A 77 3.95 -7.39 -14.00
CA VAL A 77 4.52 -6.78 -12.80
C VAL A 77 4.34 -5.27 -12.89
N LEU A 78 3.62 -4.70 -11.94
CA LEU A 78 3.47 -3.25 -11.83
C LEU A 78 4.43 -2.72 -10.78
N PRO A 79 5.07 -1.57 -11.05
CA PRO A 79 5.95 -0.97 -10.06
C PRO A 79 5.19 -0.52 -8.82
N VAL A 80 5.84 -0.63 -7.68
CA VAL A 80 5.34 -0.15 -6.40
C VAL A 80 6.12 1.11 -6.05
N LYS A 81 5.41 2.14 -5.59
CA LYS A 81 6.00 3.44 -5.28
C LYS A 81 5.90 3.73 -3.80
N LEU A 82 7.01 4.12 -3.19
CA LEU A 82 7.00 4.60 -1.82
C LEU A 82 6.38 5.99 -1.75
N VAL A 83 5.39 6.16 -0.89
CA VAL A 83 4.79 7.45 -0.58
C VAL A 83 5.20 7.82 0.84
N GLU A 84 6.26 8.61 0.95
CA GLU A 84 6.81 9.00 2.24
C GLU A 84 5.98 10.14 2.83
N ARG A 85 5.60 9.96 4.10
CA ARG A 85 4.83 10.95 4.85
C ARG A 85 5.47 11.19 6.22
N GLU A 86 4.65 11.28 7.26
CA GLU A 86 5.09 11.75 8.59
C GLU A 86 5.37 10.62 9.58
N SER A 87 4.95 9.39 9.30
CA SER A 87 5.01 8.29 10.27
C SER A 87 6.37 7.59 10.36
N VAL A 88 7.31 7.98 9.54
CA VAL A 88 8.66 7.43 9.52
C VAL A 88 9.65 8.55 9.72
N ARG A 89 10.65 8.31 10.55
CA ARG A 89 11.75 9.24 10.71
C ARG A 89 13.09 8.56 10.51
N ARG A 90 14.06 9.35 10.13
CA ARG A 90 15.43 8.87 10.00
C ARG A 90 16.04 8.66 11.38
N ILE A 91 16.63 7.50 11.58
CA ILE A 91 17.44 7.23 12.76
C ILE A 91 18.88 7.57 12.37
N LEU A 92 19.46 8.56 13.05
CA LEU A 92 20.84 8.92 12.82
C LEU A 92 21.74 8.15 13.75
N PRO A 93 22.89 7.66 13.25
CA PRO A 93 23.88 7.08 14.14
C PRO A 93 24.52 8.14 15.04
#